data_79a16ec7dc7690b2aff482a37b14d8f4
#
_entry.id   79a16ec7dc7690b2aff482a37b14d8f4
#
_cell.length_a   1.000
_cell.length_b   1.000
_cell.length_c   1.000
_cell.angle_alpha   90.00
_cell.angle_beta   90.00
_cell.angle_gamma   90.00
#
_symmetry.space_group_name_H-M   'P 1'
#
loop_
_entity.id
_entity.type
_entity.pdbx_description
1 polymer ?
#
loop_
_entity_poly.entity_id
_entity_poly.type
_entity_poly.pdbx_seq_one_letter_code
_entity_poly.pdbx_strand_id
1 'polypeptide(L)'
;MADVVVGIQWGDEGKGKIVDRIAKDYDFVVRYQGGHNAGHTIVHKGVKHSLHLMPSGVLYPKCKNIISSAVVVSIKDLCEEISAFEDLENRLFISDRAHVILPYHAKKDAFKEKSQNIGTTKKGIGPCYEDKMARSGIRMGDLLDDKILEEKLNAHFKAIEPFKEAYDLGENYEKDLRGYFKTYAKKICPFIKDTTSMLIEANQKGEKILLEGAQGTLLDIDLGTYPFVTSSNTTSASACVSTGLNPKAINEVIGITKAYSTRVGNGPFPSEDTTPMGDHLRTKGAEFGTTTKRPRRCGWLDLVALKYACALNGCTQLALMKLDVLDGIDAIKVCVAYERKGERLEAFPSDLKDCMPIYQTFKGWEKSVGVRKLDDLEPNAREYIRFIEKEVGVKIRLISTSPEREDTIFL
;
A
#
# COMPACT_ATOMS: atom_id res chain seq x y z
N MET A 1 -15.66 16.15 -2.05
CA MET A 1 -14.27 16.23 -2.52
C MET A 1 -13.50 15.07 -1.93
N ALA A 2 -12.55 14.52 -2.67
CA ALA A 2 -11.79 13.33 -2.25
C ALA A 2 -10.30 13.67 -2.14
N ASP A 3 -9.66 13.21 -1.06
CA ASP A 3 -8.22 13.29 -0.87
C ASP A 3 -7.60 11.89 -0.99
N VAL A 4 -6.40 11.81 -1.54
CA VAL A 4 -5.70 10.54 -1.81
C VAL A 4 -4.45 10.44 -0.95
N VAL A 5 -4.28 9.31 -0.27
CA VAL A 5 -3.03 8.98 0.44
C VAL A 5 -2.28 7.91 -0.34
N VAL A 6 -1.08 8.24 -0.79
CA VAL A 6 -0.21 7.35 -1.58
C VAL A 6 1.14 7.16 -0.92
N GLY A 7 1.71 5.95 -1.02
CA GLY A 7 3.12 5.73 -0.74
C GLY A 7 3.97 6.20 -1.91
N ILE A 8 5.02 6.95 -1.65
CA ILE A 8 5.89 7.51 -2.69
C ILE A 8 7.31 6.94 -2.67
N GLN A 9 7.46 5.74 -2.12
CA GLN A 9 8.67 4.91 -2.16
C GLN A 9 8.31 3.49 -2.62
N TRP A 10 8.95 2.45 -2.07
CA TRP A 10 8.70 1.02 -2.36
C TRP A 10 7.75 0.35 -1.36
N GLY A 11 6.75 1.07 -0.86
CA GLY A 11 5.82 0.56 0.14
C GLY A 11 6.36 0.66 1.57
N ASP A 12 5.53 0.26 2.53
CA ASP A 12 5.86 0.28 3.97
C ASP A 12 6.27 1.65 4.53
N GLU A 13 5.80 2.74 3.91
CA GLU A 13 6.12 4.11 4.31
C GLU A 13 5.45 4.52 5.64
N GLY A 14 4.49 3.72 6.13
CA GLY A 14 3.74 4.04 7.34
C GLY A 14 2.41 4.76 7.08
N LYS A 15 1.84 4.58 5.88
CA LYS A 15 0.55 5.16 5.47
C LYS A 15 -0.56 4.97 6.50
N GLY A 16 -0.66 3.77 7.09
CA GLY A 16 -1.71 3.44 8.05
C GLY A 16 -1.79 4.42 9.22
N LYS A 17 -0.64 4.86 9.76
CA LYS A 17 -0.61 5.86 10.85
C LYS A 17 -1.23 7.20 10.40
N ILE A 18 -0.89 7.67 9.20
CA ILE A 18 -1.40 8.96 8.69
C ILE A 18 -2.88 8.85 8.36
N VAL A 19 -3.28 7.79 7.62
CA VAL A 19 -4.70 7.57 7.31
C VAL A 19 -5.52 7.50 8.59
N ASP A 20 -5.10 6.71 9.57
CA ASP A 20 -5.76 6.63 10.86
C ASP A 20 -5.85 8.01 11.54
N ARG A 21 -4.77 8.79 11.54
CA ARG A 21 -4.72 10.10 12.21
C ARG A 21 -5.68 11.12 11.63
N ILE A 22 -5.91 11.09 10.30
CA ILE A 22 -6.79 12.03 9.60
C ILE A 22 -8.20 11.47 9.34
N ALA A 23 -8.42 10.15 9.38
CA ALA A 23 -9.70 9.51 9.04
C ALA A 23 -10.89 10.02 9.85
N LYS A 24 -10.67 10.53 11.07
CA LYS A 24 -11.71 11.12 11.92
C LYS A 24 -12.42 12.32 11.29
N ASP A 25 -11.79 12.97 10.31
CA ASP A 25 -12.28 14.17 9.63
C ASP A 25 -12.97 13.84 8.29
N TYR A 26 -13.15 12.54 7.98
CA TYR A 26 -13.75 12.05 6.74
C TYR A 26 -15.00 11.20 7.00
N ASP A 27 -15.95 11.28 6.07
CA ASP A 27 -17.16 10.48 6.08
C ASP A 27 -16.92 9.07 5.53
N PHE A 28 -15.98 8.95 4.57
CA PHE A 28 -15.59 7.69 3.95
C PHE A 28 -14.08 7.48 3.97
N VAL A 29 -13.64 6.24 4.23
CA VAL A 29 -12.29 5.76 3.94
C VAL A 29 -12.36 4.60 2.96
N VAL A 30 -11.64 4.69 1.86
CA VAL A 30 -11.77 3.78 0.72
C VAL A 30 -10.42 3.16 0.36
N ARG A 31 -10.28 1.85 0.51
CA ARG A 31 -9.18 1.09 -0.10
C ARG A 31 -9.45 0.95 -1.59
N TYR A 32 -8.56 1.52 -2.42
CA TYR A 32 -8.86 1.58 -3.85
C TYR A 32 -8.08 0.57 -4.70
N GLN A 33 -7.01 -0.08 -4.21
CA GLN A 33 -6.25 -1.09 -4.94
C GLN A 33 -5.48 -2.06 -4.01
N GLY A 34 -4.83 -3.08 -4.60
CA GLY A 34 -4.08 -4.09 -3.88
C GLY A 34 -4.99 -5.19 -3.32
N GLY A 35 -4.58 -5.81 -2.25
CA GLY A 35 -5.31 -6.88 -1.57
C GLY A 35 -4.77 -7.10 -0.16
N HIS A 36 -4.94 -8.30 0.37
CA HIS A 36 -4.47 -8.65 1.71
C HIS A 36 -2.94 -8.83 1.84
N ASN A 37 -2.19 -8.53 0.77
CA ASN A 37 -0.72 -8.35 0.82
C ASN A 37 -0.31 -7.04 1.48
N ALA A 38 -1.19 -6.05 1.59
CA ALA A 38 -0.95 -4.86 2.39
C ALA A 38 -0.94 -5.21 3.89
N GLY A 39 -0.22 -4.42 4.68
CA GLY A 39 -0.19 -4.54 6.14
C GLY A 39 -0.15 -3.15 6.75
N HIS A 40 -1.31 -2.60 7.10
CA HIS A 40 -1.43 -1.32 7.78
C HIS A 40 -1.45 -1.56 9.29
N THR A 41 -0.36 -1.20 9.94
CA THR A 41 -0.27 -1.29 11.41
C THR A 41 -0.63 0.05 12.01
N ILE A 42 -1.61 0.06 12.88
CA ILE A 42 -2.09 1.22 13.62
C ILE A 42 -1.91 0.94 15.11
N VAL A 43 -1.32 1.86 15.84
CA VAL A 43 -1.23 1.81 17.29
C VAL A 43 -2.21 2.84 17.87
N HIS A 44 -3.27 2.37 18.50
CA HIS A 44 -4.29 3.21 19.13
C HIS A 44 -4.44 2.85 20.60
N LYS A 45 -4.18 3.81 21.50
CA LYS A 45 -4.25 3.63 22.97
C LYS A 45 -3.43 2.41 23.44
N GLY A 46 -2.23 2.23 22.89
CA GLY A 46 -1.35 1.10 23.21
C GLY A 46 -1.76 -0.24 22.59
N VAL A 47 -2.89 -0.32 21.89
CA VAL A 47 -3.34 -1.53 21.19
C VAL A 47 -2.91 -1.47 19.74
N LYS A 48 -2.26 -2.54 19.28
CA LYS A 48 -1.81 -2.68 17.90
C LYS A 48 -2.87 -3.38 17.05
N HIS A 49 -3.36 -2.69 16.03
CA HIS A 49 -4.25 -3.24 15.01
C HIS A 49 -3.47 -3.47 13.71
N SER A 50 -3.58 -4.66 13.13
CA SER A 50 -2.98 -5.01 11.84
C SER A 50 -4.08 -5.24 10.83
N LEU A 51 -4.28 -4.27 9.92
CA LEU A 51 -5.30 -4.32 8.88
C LEU A 51 -4.66 -4.72 7.55
N HIS A 52 -5.28 -5.66 6.85
CA HIS A 52 -4.83 -6.13 5.53
C HIS A 52 -5.77 -5.69 4.42
N LEU A 53 -7.07 -5.96 4.55
CA LEU A 53 -8.13 -5.57 3.61
C LEU A 53 -8.99 -4.43 4.14
N MET A 54 -9.25 -4.43 5.45
CA MET A 54 -10.08 -3.40 6.07
C MET A 54 -9.45 -2.01 5.91
N PRO A 55 -10.24 -0.99 5.51
CA PRO A 55 -9.79 0.40 5.52
C PRO A 55 -9.47 0.88 6.94
N SER A 56 -8.48 1.78 7.06
CA SER A 56 -8.03 2.29 8.36
C SER A 56 -9.10 3.12 9.10
N GLY A 57 -10.13 3.56 8.41
CA GLY A 57 -11.29 4.26 9.00
C GLY A 57 -12.18 3.39 9.88
N VAL A 58 -11.99 2.07 9.90
CA VAL A 58 -12.82 1.14 10.70
C VAL A 58 -12.77 1.44 12.19
N LEU A 59 -11.68 2.05 12.68
CA LEU A 59 -11.51 2.45 14.07
C LEU A 59 -12.39 3.63 14.50
N TYR A 60 -13.06 4.31 13.56
CA TYR A 60 -13.91 5.45 13.81
C TYR A 60 -15.39 5.10 13.56
N PRO A 61 -16.27 5.11 14.58
CA PRO A 61 -17.65 4.66 14.47
C PRO A 61 -18.51 5.40 13.44
N LYS A 62 -18.18 6.66 13.15
CA LYS A 62 -18.92 7.48 12.18
C LYS A 62 -18.44 7.28 10.74
N CYS A 63 -17.28 6.66 10.53
CA CYS A 63 -16.67 6.53 9.23
C CYS A 63 -17.24 5.32 8.48
N LYS A 64 -17.65 5.51 7.25
CA LYS A 64 -18.00 4.45 6.30
C LYS A 64 -16.74 3.95 5.62
N ASN A 65 -16.57 2.64 5.53
CA ASN A 65 -15.37 1.98 5.04
C ASN A 65 -15.70 1.23 3.75
N ILE A 66 -14.94 1.49 2.69
CA ILE A 66 -15.20 0.88 1.38
C ILE A 66 -13.97 0.10 0.90
N ILE A 67 -14.22 -1.14 0.45
CA ILE A 67 -13.29 -1.92 -0.35
C ILE A 67 -13.76 -1.78 -1.81
N SER A 68 -12.98 -1.04 -2.62
CA SER A 68 -13.40 -0.62 -3.96
C SER A 68 -13.08 -1.66 -5.04
N SER A 69 -13.49 -1.37 -6.28
CA SER A 69 -13.56 -2.33 -7.40
C SER A 69 -12.22 -2.89 -7.88
N ALA A 70 -11.12 -2.16 -7.67
CA ALA A 70 -9.80 -2.64 -8.07
C ALA A 70 -9.05 -3.38 -6.96
N VAL A 71 -9.63 -3.54 -5.76
CA VAL A 71 -9.10 -4.42 -4.71
C VAL A 71 -9.39 -5.87 -5.08
N VAL A 72 -8.42 -6.76 -4.86
CA VAL A 72 -8.63 -8.21 -4.94
C VAL A 72 -8.82 -8.77 -3.54
N VAL A 73 -9.89 -9.51 -3.32
CA VAL A 73 -10.42 -9.83 -2.00
C VAL A 73 -10.31 -11.32 -1.70
N SER A 74 -9.52 -11.68 -0.68
CA SER A 74 -9.61 -12.99 -0.04
C SER A 74 -10.80 -12.96 0.93
N ILE A 75 -11.88 -13.68 0.59
CA ILE A 75 -13.09 -13.67 1.43
C ILE A 75 -12.86 -14.32 2.78
N LYS A 76 -11.96 -15.30 2.87
CA LYS A 76 -11.56 -15.92 4.14
C LYS A 76 -10.86 -14.91 5.05
N ASP A 77 -9.78 -14.29 4.57
CA ASP A 77 -9.00 -13.32 5.36
C ASP A 77 -9.88 -12.12 5.76
N LEU A 78 -10.75 -11.65 4.86
CA LEU A 78 -11.66 -10.56 5.18
C LEU A 78 -12.70 -10.95 6.24
N CYS A 79 -13.24 -12.18 6.22
CA CYS A 79 -14.11 -12.66 7.29
C CYS A 79 -13.40 -12.68 8.66
N GLU A 80 -12.12 -13.05 8.66
CA GLU A 80 -11.29 -13.03 9.88
C GLU A 80 -11.11 -11.61 10.39
N GLU A 81 -10.79 -10.64 9.52
CA GLU A 81 -10.68 -9.22 9.90
C GLU A 81 -12.01 -8.64 10.38
N ILE A 82 -13.13 -8.93 9.70
CA ILE A 82 -14.48 -8.47 10.09
C ILE A 82 -14.82 -8.95 11.51
N SER A 83 -14.45 -10.18 11.86
CA SER A 83 -14.78 -10.76 13.18
C SER A 83 -14.12 -10.04 14.36
N ALA A 84 -13.12 -9.19 14.10
CA ALA A 84 -12.45 -8.39 15.12
C ALA A 84 -13.13 -7.04 15.41
N PHE A 85 -14.22 -6.72 14.69
CA PHE A 85 -14.93 -5.44 14.82
C PHE A 85 -16.43 -5.66 14.99
N GLU A 86 -17.05 -4.81 15.77
CA GLU A 86 -18.50 -4.76 15.96
C GLU A 86 -19.14 -3.69 15.06
N ASP A 87 -20.45 -3.74 14.87
CA ASP A 87 -21.28 -2.72 14.21
C ASP A 87 -20.83 -2.34 12.78
N LEU A 88 -20.44 -3.35 11.98
CA LEU A 88 -19.97 -3.12 10.60
C LEU A 88 -21.09 -3.08 9.56
N GLU A 89 -22.31 -3.51 9.85
CA GLU A 89 -23.38 -3.69 8.86
C GLU A 89 -23.69 -2.44 8.03
N ASN A 90 -23.59 -1.25 8.64
CA ASN A 90 -23.83 0.03 7.97
C ASN A 90 -22.56 0.86 7.79
N ARG A 91 -21.40 0.27 8.02
CA ARG A 91 -20.10 0.96 8.00
C ARG A 91 -19.05 0.29 7.13
N LEU A 92 -19.25 -0.95 6.71
CA LEU A 92 -18.39 -1.64 5.76
C LEU A 92 -19.17 -1.93 4.48
N PHE A 93 -18.58 -1.59 3.34
CA PHE A 93 -19.14 -1.87 2.02
C PHE A 93 -18.05 -2.41 1.11
N ILE A 94 -18.39 -3.48 0.38
CA ILE A 94 -17.48 -4.14 -0.55
C ILE A 94 -18.05 -4.00 -1.95
N SER A 95 -17.24 -3.52 -2.89
CA SER A 95 -17.69 -3.38 -4.27
C SER A 95 -18.10 -4.72 -4.86
N ASP A 96 -19.28 -4.76 -5.45
CA ASP A 96 -19.78 -5.85 -6.28
C ASP A 96 -18.83 -6.17 -7.45
N ARG A 97 -18.01 -5.22 -7.88
CA ARG A 97 -17.05 -5.32 -8.98
C ARG A 97 -15.67 -5.79 -8.55
N ALA A 98 -15.36 -5.86 -7.25
CA ALA A 98 -14.09 -6.37 -6.75
C ALA A 98 -13.94 -7.87 -7.07
N HIS A 99 -12.69 -8.32 -7.33
CA HIS A 99 -12.44 -9.71 -7.69
C HIS A 99 -12.08 -10.57 -6.48
N VAL A 100 -12.55 -11.81 -6.50
CA VAL A 100 -12.30 -12.79 -5.44
C VAL A 100 -10.96 -13.50 -5.67
N ILE A 101 -10.11 -13.50 -4.65
CA ILE A 101 -8.92 -14.35 -4.64
C ILE A 101 -9.35 -15.77 -4.29
N LEU A 102 -9.21 -16.68 -5.25
CA LEU A 102 -9.46 -18.10 -5.06
C LEU A 102 -8.25 -18.80 -4.43
N PRO A 103 -8.42 -19.90 -3.68
CA PRO A 103 -7.30 -20.64 -3.08
C PRO A 103 -6.21 -21.04 -4.09
N TYR A 104 -6.59 -21.37 -5.33
CA TYR A 104 -5.61 -21.73 -6.38
C TYR A 104 -4.68 -20.57 -6.77
N HIS A 105 -5.11 -19.32 -6.61
CA HIS A 105 -4.26 -18.17 -6.91
C HIS A 105 -2.98 -18.18 -6.09
N ALA A 106 -3.06 -18.55 -4.80
CA ALA A 106 -1.89 -18.66 -3.94
C ALA A 106 -0.95 -19.80 -4.40
N LYS A 107 -1.51 -20.93 -4.86
CA LYS A 107 -0.75 -22.05 -5.41
C LYS A 107 -0.06 -21.65 -6.73
N LYS A 108 -0.78 -20.99 -7.63
CA LYS A 108 -0.25 -20.44 -8.90
C LYS A 108 0.85 -19.41 -8.65
N ASP A 109 0.67 -18.51 -7.66
CA ASP A 109 1.67 -17.52 -7.24
C ASP A 109 2.96 -18.20 -6.76
N ALA A 110 2.83 -19.21 -5.88
CA ALA A 110 3.95 -19.99 -5.38
C ALA A 110 4.67 -20.78 -6.49
N PHE A 111 3.94 -21.30 -7.47
CA PHE A 111 4.49 -21.98 -8.63
C PHE A 111 5.32 -21.03 -9.50
N LYS A 112 4.77 -19.87 -9.86
CA LYS A 112 5.45 -18.86 -10.67
C LYS A 112 6.69 -18.29 -9.98
N GLU A 113 6.64 -18.07 -8.67
CA GLU A 113 7.75 -17.53 -7.90
C GLU A 113 9.02 -18.36 -7.95
N LYS A 114 8.89 -19.71 -8.16
CA LYS A 114 10.05 -20.61 -8.31
C LYS A 114 10.95 -20.23 -9.49
N SER A 115 10.38 -19.69 -10.56
CA SER A 115 11.09 -19.29 -11.78
C SER A 115 11.31 -17.78 -11.89
N GLN A 116 10.36 -16.98 -11.44
CA GLN A 116 10.39 -15.52 -11.60
C GLN A 116 11.23 -14.82 -10.55
N ASN A 117 11.33 -15.38 -9.34
CA ASN A 117 12.12 -14.84 -8.22
C ASN A 117 11.91 -13.33 -7.98
N ILE A 118 10.67 -12.88 -8.01
CA ILE A 118 10.26 -11.48 -7.79
C ILE A 118 10.31 -11.12 -6.30
N GLY A 119 10.09 -12.11 -5.43
CA GLY A 119 9.95 -11.93 -3.99
C GLY A 119 8.50 -11.71 -3.57
N THR A 120 7.54 -12.36 -4.23
CA THR A 120 6.11 -12.20 -3.97
C THR A 120 5.72 -12.64 -2.55
N THR A 121 4.55 -12.20 -2.11
CA THR A 121 3.98 -12.61 -0.81
C THR A 121 3.34 -13.99 -0.86
N LYS A 122 3.22 -14.61 -2.02
CA LYS A 122 2.54 -15.89 -2.29
C LYS A 122 1.07 -15.91 -1.84
N LYS A 123 0.42 -14.74 -1.83
CA LYS A 123 -0.98 -14.57 -1.44
C LYS A 123 -1.95 -14.59 -2.63
N GLY A 124 -1.47 -14.88 -3.83
CA GLY A 124 -2.29 -14.99 -5.03
C GLY A 124 -2.77 -13.65 -5.61
N ILE A 125 -2.16 -12.54 -5.21
CA ILE A 125 -2.53 -11.20 -5.68
C ILE A 125 -2.35 -11.09 -7.20
N GLY A 126 -1.13 -11.38 -7.69
CA GLY A 126 -0.81 -11.34 -9.12
C GLY A 126 -1.71 -12.22 -9.96
N PRO A 127 -1.85 -13.52 -9.65
CA PRO A 127 -2.75 -14.42 -10.36
C PRO A 127 -4.22 -13.98 -10.40
N CYS A 128 -4.72 -13.32 -9.33
CA CYS A 128 -6.08 -12.79 -9.33
C CYS A 128 -6.22 -11.57 -10.27
N TYR A 129 -5.24 -10.68 -10.32
CA TYR A 129 -5.21 -9.61 -11.33
C TYR A 129 -5.05 -10.14 -12.75
N GLU A 130 -4.30 -11.22 -12.95
CA GLU A 130 -4.19 -11.91 -14.24
C GLU A 130 -5.56 -12.40 -14.71
N ASP A 131 -6.32 -13.08 -13.85
CA ASP A 131 -7.68 -13.54 -14.17
C ASP A 131 -8.65 -12.39 -14.41
N LYS A 132 -8.51 -11.28 -13.68
CA LYS A 132 -9.27 -10.05 -13.92
C LYS A 132 -9.03 -9.52 -15.34
N MET A 133 -7.77 -9.42 -15.78
CA MET A 133 -7.43 -8.92 -17.13
C MET A 133 -7.81 -9.92 -18.23
N ALA A 134 -7.75 -11.23 -17.93
CA ALA A 134 -8.27 -12.29 -18.82
C ALA A 134 -9.79 -12.33 -18.87
N ARG A 135 -10.50 -11.61 -17.99
CA ARG A 135 -11.96 -11.58 -17.86
C ARG A 135 -12.58 -12.93 -17.47
N SER A 136 -11.80 -13.75 -16.76
CA SER A 136 -12.20 -15.07 -16.26
C SER A 136 -12.43 -15.10 -14.74
N GLY A 137 -12.09 -14.01 -14.04
CA GLY A 137 -12.21 -13.91 -12.59
C GLY A 137 -13.65 -13.90 -12.08
N ILE A 138 -13.84 -14.35 -10.84
CA ILE A 138 -15.09 -14.25 -10.09
C ILE A 138 -15.12 -12.91 -9.36
N ARG A 139 -16.22 -12.18 -9.48
CA ARG A 139 -16.46 -10.91 -8.78
C ARG A 139 -17.24 -11.13 -7.48
N MET A 140 -17.14 -10.18 -6.58
CA MET A 140 -17.94 -10.20 -5.34
C MET A 140 -19.44 -10.20 -5.62
N GLY A 141 -19.92 -9.47 -6.64
CA GLY A 141 -21.32 -9.47 -7.06
C GLY A 141 -21.83 -10.82 -7.53
N ASP A 142 -20.98 -11.68 -8.09
CA ASP A 142 -21.35 -13.01 -8.51
C ASP A 142 -21.76 -13.92 -7.32
N LEU A 143 -21.34 -13.57 -6.10
CA LEU A 143 -21.69 -14.30 -4.87
C LEU A 143 -23.15 -14.05 -4.42
N LEU A 144 -23.82 -13.04 -5.00
CA LEU A 144 -25.19 -12.71 -4.67
C LEU A 144 -26.22 -13.56 -5.42
N ASP A 145 -25.77 -14.33 -6.43
CA ASP A 145 -26.61 -15.22 -7.22
C ASP A 145 -25.92 -16.59 -7.35
N ASP A 146 -26.48 -17.59 -6.67
CA ASP A 146 -25.95 -18.95 -6.64
C ASP A 146 -25.82 -19.56 -8.04
N LYS A 147 -26.72 -19.22 -8.98
CA LYS A 147 -26.68 -19.73 -10.35
C LYS A 147 -25.52 -19.15 -11.13
N ILE A 148 -25.30 -17.83 -11.04
CA ILE A 148 -24.17 -17.16 -11.68
C ILE A 148 -22.86 -17.68 -11.10
N LEU A 149 -22.77 -17.80 -9.77
CA LEU A 149 -21.58 -18.34 -9.11
C LEU A 149 -21.26 -19.74 -9.60
N GLU A 150 -22.28 -20.63 -9.69
CA GLU A 150 -22.12 -22.01 -10.15
C GLU A 150 -21.65 -22.08 -11.61
N GLU A 151 -22.21 -21.26 -12.50
CA GLU A 151 -21.78 -21.15 -13.89
C GLU A 151 -20.30 -20.76 -14.00
N LYS A 152 -19.86 -19.78 -13.19
CA LYS A 152 -18.47 -19.32 -13.16
C LYS A 152 -17.53 -20.34 -12.57
N LEU A 153 -17.94 -21.05 -11.53
CA LEU A 153 -17.16 -22.15 -10.95
C LEU A 153 -16.94 -23.27 -11.97
N ASN A 154 -17.98 -23.67 -12.68
CA ASN A 154 -17.88 -24.71 -13.72
C ASN A 154 -16.93 -24.28 -14.87
N ALA A 155 -17.00 -23.01 -15.29
CA ALA A 155 -16.07 -22.47 -16.27
C ALA A 155 -14.62 -22.45 -15.73
N HIS A 156 -14.42 -22.07 -14.46
CA HIS A 156 -13.14 -22.11 -13.79
C HIS A 156 -12.56 -23.52 -13.72
N PHE A 157 -13.35 -24.53 -13.31
CA PHE A 157 -12.87 -25.91 -13.19
C PHE A 157 -12.41 -26.45 -14.55
N LYS A 158 -13.19 -26.16 -15.61
CA LYS A 158 -12.80 -26.55 -16.98
C LYS A 158 -11.49 -25.87 -17.41
N ALA A 159 -11.30 -24.60 -17.07
CA ALA A 159 -10.12 -23.84 -17.46
C ALA A 159 -8.86 -24.28 -16.68
N ILE A 160 -9.01 -24.67 -15.41
CA ILE A 160 -7.89 -25.04 -14.56
C ILE A 160 -7.46 -26.51 -14.69
N GLU A 161 -8.30 -27.36 -15.28
CA GLU A 161 -8.07 -28.81 -15.39
C GLU A 161 -6.68 -29.18 -15.91
N PRO A 162 -6.15 -28.56 -16.99
CA PRO A 162 -4.82 -28.86 -17.51
C PRO A 162 -3.66 -28.48 -16.55
N PHE A 163 -3.95 -27.68 -15.54
CA PHE A 163 -2.95 -27.11 -14.62
C PHE A 163 -3.06 -27.65 -13.18
N LYS A 164 -4.02 -28.55 -12.91
CA LYS A 164 -4.27 -29.09 -11.56
C LYS A 164 -3.02 -29.67 -10.91
N GLU A 165 -2.30 -30.52 -11.65
CA GLU A 165 -1.07 -31.15 -11.17
C GLU A 165 0.03 -30.11 -10.95
N ALA A 166 0.27 -29.23 -11.93
CA ALA A 166 1.31 -28.20 -11.86
C ALA A 166 1.13 -27.26 -10.67
N TYR A 167 -0.10 -26.94 -10.32
CA TYR A 167 -0.42 -26.05 -9.18
C TYR A 167 -0.73 -26.82 -7.89
N ASP A 168 -0.55 -28.15 -7.86
CA ASP A 168 -0.77 -28.99 -6.67
C ASP A 168 -2.14 -28.74 -6.03
N LEU A 169 -3.22 -28.83 -6.83
CA LEU A 169 -4.58 -28.51 -6.37
C LEU A 169 -5.28 -29.66 -5.65
N GLY A 170 -4.81 -30.90 -5.87
CA GLY A 170 -5.41 -32.12 -5.31
C GLY A 170 -6.69 -32.57 -6.03
N GLU A 171 -7.09 -33.82 -5.77
CA GLU A 171 -8.25 -34.45 -6.43
C GLU A 171 -9.60 -33.81 -6.03
N ASN A 172 -9.69 -33.35 -4.79
CA ASN A 172 -10.93 -32.80 -4.22
C ASN A 172 -11.10 -31.28 -4.46
N TYR A 173 -10.25 -30.66 -5.27
CA TYR A 173 -10.22 -29.18 -5.45
C TYR A 173 -11.61 -28.58 -5.74
N GLU A 174 -12.40 -29.19 -6.61
CA GLU A 174 -13.75 -28.67 -6.93
C GLU A 174 -14.68 -28.69 -5.71
N LYS A 175 -14.70 -29.79 -4.98
CA LYS A 175 -15.49 -29.94 -3.75
C LYS A 175 -15.05 -28.93 -2.69
N ASP A 176 -13.74 -28.76 -2.54
CA ASP A 176 -13.16 -27.88 -1.54
C ASP A 176 -13.46 -26.41 -1.87
N LEU A 177 -13.37 -26.02 -3.15
CA LEU A 177 -13.70 -24.65 -3.57
C LEU A 177 -15.19 -24.34 -3.41
N ARG A 178 -16.10 -25.28 -3.73
CA ARG A 178 -17.54 -25.11 -3.44
C ARG A 178 -17.80 -25.00 -1.92
N GLY A 179 -17.12 -25.81 -1.12
CA GLY A 179 -17.15 -25.74 0.35
C GLY A 179 -16.65 -24.39 0.88
N TYR A 180 -15.60 -23.86 0.29
CA TYR A 180 -15.06 -22.54 0.60
C TYR A 180 -16.11 -21.43 0.41
N PHE A 181 -16.77 -21.38 -0.73
CA PHE A 181 -17.84 -20.40 -0.97
C PHE A 181 -19.03 -20.61 -0.04
N LYS A 182 -19.48 -21.85 0.15
CA LYS A 182 -20.58 -22.17 1.09
C LYS A 182 -20.28 -21.66 2.51
N THR A 183 -19.01 -21.71 2.94
CA THR A 183 -18.59 -21.31 4.28
C THR A 183 -18.52 -19.80 4.45
N TYR A 184 -17.95 -19.10 3.47
CA TYR A 184 -17.58 -17.69 3.62
C TYR A 184 -18.52 -16.71 2.92
N ALA A 185 -19.16 -17.09 1.79
CA ALA A 185 -20.00 -16.16 1.02
C ALA A 185 -21.13 -15.56 1.85
N LYS A 186 -21.84 -16.39 2.64
CA LYS A 186 -22.95 -15.91 3.48
C LYS A 186 -22.54 -14.83 4.49
N LYS A 187 -21.28 -14.85 4.94
CA LYS A 187 -20.76 -13.86 5.89
C LYS A 187 -20.42 -12.55 5.21
N ILE A 188 -20.09 -12.57 3.92
CA ILE A 188 -19.61 -11.42 3.13
C ILE A 188 -20.74 -10.76 2.34
N CYS A 189 -21.71 -11.53 1.84
CA CYS A 189 -22.82 -11.03 1.01
C CYS A 189 -23.56 -9.81 1.58
N PRO A 190 -23.81 -9.67 2.89
CA PRO A 190 -24.47 -8.48 3.44
C PRO A 190 -23.73 -7.17 3.17
N PHE A 191 -22.41 -7.22 3.02
CA PHE A 191 -21.54 -6.06 2.80
C PHE A 191 -21.38 -5.69 1.32
N ILE A 192 -21.80 -6.56 0.38
CA ILE A 192 -21.63 -6.32 -1.06
C ILE A 192 -22.64 -5.28 -1.55
N LYS A 193 -22.12 -4.21 -2.17
CA LYS A 193 -22.93 -3.06 -2.66
C LYS A 193 -22.34 -2.49 -3.95
N ASP A 194 -23.14 -1.73 -4.70
CA ASP A 194 -22.63 -0.84 -5.75
C ASP A 194 -21.93 0.38 -5.11
N THR A 195 -20.68 0.17 -4.73
CA THR A 195 -19.88 1.21 -4.08
C THR A 195 -19.51 2.35 -5.03
N THR A 196 -19.56 2.13 -6.34
CA THR A 196 -19.30 3.17 -7.34
C THR A 196 -20.39 4.23 -7.30
N SER A 197 -21.65 3.82 -7.36
CA SER A 197 -22.79 4.74 -7.25
C SER A 197 -22.80 5.45 -5.89
N MET A 198 -22.51 4.74 -4.80
CA MET A 198 -22.40 5.32 -3.46
C MET A 198 -21.35 6.43 -3.39
N LEU A 199 -20.16 6.24 -3.96
CA LEU A 199 -19.08 7.24 -3.92
C LEU A 199 -19.36 8.44 -4.83
N ILE A 200 -19.97 8.22 -6.00
CA ILE A 200 -20.40 9.30 -6.88
C ILE A 200 -21.44 10.18 -6.16
N GLU A 201 -22.43 9.56 -5.53
CA GLU A 201 -23.47 10.29 -4.77
C GLU A 201 -22.88 11.03 -3.56
N ALA A 202 -21.98 10.39 -2.79
CA ALA A 202 -21.29 11.02 -1.67
C ALA A 202 -20.49 12.26 -2.11
N ASN A 203 -19.76 12.15 -3.23
CA ASN A 203 -19.03 13.29 -3.78
C ASN A 203 -19.96 14.43 -4.24
N GLN A 204 -21.10 14.11 -4.85
CA GLN A 204 -22.11 15.11 -5.25
C GLN A 204 -22.72 15.83 -4.04
N LYS A 205 -22.91 15.13 -2.92
CA LYS A 205 -23.38 15.70 -1.65
C LYS A 205 -22.32 16.48 -0.89
N GLY A 206 -21.08 16.51 -1.37
CA GLY A 206 -19.97 17.19 -0.69
C GLY A 206 -19.42 16.45 0.53
N GLU A 207 -19.75 15.14 0.70
CA GLU A 207 -19.19 14.32 1.74
C GLU A 207 -17.67 14.15 1.53
N LYS A 208 -16.91 14.05 2.61
CA LYS A 208 -15.45 13.95 2.59
C LYS A 208 -15.02 12.50 2.40
N ILE A 209 -14.24 12.25 1.36
CA ILE A 209 -13.79 10.91 0.98
C ILE A 209 -12.27 10.84 1.08
N LEU A 210 -11.73 9.89 1.84
CA LEU A 210 -10.31 9.59 1.92
C LEU A 210 -10.01 8.30 1.14
N LEU A 211 -9.18 8.40 0.12
CA LEU A 211 -8.77 7.29 -0.73
C LEU A 211 -7.42 6.75 -0.25
N GLU A 212 -7.45 5.56 0.35
CA GLU A 212 -6.31 4.93 1.00
C GLU A 212 -5.60 3.98 0.03
N GLY A 213 -4.39 4.35 -0.40
CA GLY A 213 -3.52 3.52 -1.22
C GLY A 213 -2.81 2.41 -0.46
N ALA A 214 -2.47 1.35 -1.16
CA ALA A 214 -1.62 0.27 -0.68
C ALA A 214 -0.30 0.25 -1.48
N GLN A 215 0.74 -0.40 -0.94
CA GLN A 215 2.08 -0.43 -1.51
C GLN A 215 2.68 0.99 -1.68
N GLY A 216 3.51 1.21 -2.67
CA GLY A 216 4.14 2.49 -2.98
C GLY A 216 4.29 2.69 -4.48
N THR A 217 4.46 3.92 -4.91
CA THR A 217 4.52 4.32 -6.33
C THR A 217 5.60 3.57 -7.12
N LEU A 218 6.76 3.32 -6.50
CA LEU A 218 7.84 2.59 -7.17
C LEU A 218 7.59 1.08 -7.33
N LEU A 219 6.47 0.59 -6.77
CA LEU A 219 5.93 -0.76 -6.98
C LEU A 219 4.74 -0.79 -7.96
N ASP A 220 4.42 0.31 -8.63
CA ASP A 220 3.35 0.37 -9.63
C ASP A 220 3.66 -0.55 -10.80
N ILE A 221 2.62 -1.27 -11.31
CA ILE A 221 2.81 -2.26 -12.37
C ILE A 221 3.32 -1.66 -13.68
N ASP A 222 2.94 -0.42 -13.99
CA ASP A 222 3.30 0.26 -15.24
C ASP A 222 4.48 1.21 -15.07
N LEU A 223 4.54 1.95 -13.96
CA LEU A 223 5.44 3.08 -13.73
C LEU A 223 6.52 2.80 -12.68
N GLY A 224 6.47 1.65 -12.03
CA GLY A 224 7.43 1.22 -11.02
C GLY A 224 8.67 0.54 -11.58
N THR A 225 9.44 -0.09 -10.69
CA THR A 225 10.69 -0.79 -11.01
C THR A 225 10.44 -2.21 -11.56
N TYR A 226 9.72 -2.31 -12.67
CA TYR A 226 9.39 -3.57 -13.33
C TYR A 226 10.64 -4.42 -13.62
N PRO A 227 10.62 -5.77 -13.45
CA PRO A 227 9.47 -6.61 -13.07
C PRO A 227 9.26 -6.73 -11.55
N PHE A 228 10.04 -6.07 -10.72
CA PHE A 228 9.99 -6.14 -9.27
C PHE A 228 8.97 -5.15 -8.69
N VAL A 229 7.70 -5.39 -9.00
CA VAL A 229 6.55 -4.53 -8.70
C VAL A 229 5.38 -5.35 -8.16
N THR A 230 4.34 -4.68 -7.68
CA THR A 230 3.04 -5.31 -7.42
C THR A 230 2.21 -5.39 -8.70
N SER A 231 1.17 -6.21 -8.72
CA SER A 231 0.33 -6.41 -9.91
C SER A 231 -0.82 -5.42 -10.03
N SER A 232 -0.74 -4.28 -9.35
CA SER A 232 -1.76 -3.23 -9.39
C SER A 232 -1.15 -1.86 -9.62
N ASN A 233 -1.96 -0.91 -10.09
CA ASN A 233 -1.56 0.49 -10.17
C ASN A 233 -1.67 1.14 -8.78
N THR A 234 -0.56 1.68 -8.30
CA THR A 234 -0.42 2.22 -6.94
C THR A 234 -0.46 3.74 -6.88
N THR A 235 -0.53 4.40 -8.04
CA THR A 235 -0.58 5.86 -8.15
C THR A 235 -1.94 6.45 -7.77
N SER A 236 -1.97 7.76 -7.49
CA SER A 236 -3.19 8.51 -7.20
C SER A 236 -4.22 8.45 -8.33
N ALA A 237 -3.77 8.42 -9.59
CA ALA A 237 -4.65 8.33 -10.77
C ALA A 237 -5.51 7.06 -10.76
N SER A 238 -4.97 5.94 -10.26
CA SER A 238 -5.71 4.67 -10.18
C SER A 238 -6.88 4.71 -9.20
N ALA A 239 -6.87 5.64 -8.24
CA ALA A 239 -7.98 5.84 -7.33
C ALA A 239 -9.27 6.23 -8.06
N CYS A 240 -9.17 7.08 -9.08
CA CYS A 240 -10.33 7.45 -9.92
C CYS A 240 -10.89 6.24 -10.68
N VAL A 241 -10.03 5.45 -11.30
CA VAL A 241 -10.42 4.24 -12.05
C VAL A 241 -11.12 3.23 -11.14
N SER A 242 -10.61 3.05 -9.94
CA SER A 242 -11.14 2.08 -8.97
C SER A 242 -12.48 2.50 -8.37
N THR A 243 -12.65 3.77 -8.08
CA THR A 243 -13.84 4.29 -7.37
C THR A 243 -14.96 4.74 -8.30
N GLY A 244 -14.63 5.04 -9.57
CA GLY A 244 -15.55 5.69 -10.51
C GLY A 244 -15.66 7.20 -10.31
N LEU A 245 -14.91 7.79 -9.38
CA LEU A 245 -14.82 9.23 -9.24
C LEU A 245 -14.06 9.83 -10.43
N ASN A 246 -14.52 10.96 -10.92
CA ASN A 246 -13.81 11.67 -11.99
C ASN A 246 -12.54 12.37 -11.40
N PRO A 247 -11.50 12.61 -12.23
CA PRO A 247 -10.26 13.23 -11.74
C PRO A 247 -10.43 14.60 -11.08
N LYS A 248 -11.48 15.35 -11.43
CA LYS A 248 -11.78 16.66 -10.83
C LYS A 248 -12.33 16.55 -9.39
N ALA A 249 -12.72 15.35 -8.96
CA ALA A 249 -13.14 15.11 -7.58
C ALA A 249 -11.95 15.08 -6.62
N ILE A 250 -10.73 14.81 -7.11
CA ILE A 250 -9.51 14.76 -6.31
C ILE A 250 -9.12 16.21 -5.95
N ASN A 251 -9.00 16.45 -4.65
CA ASN A 251 -8.63 17.76 -4.09
C ASN A 251 -7.17 17.76 -3.65
N GLU A 252 -6.77 16.85 -2.74
CA GLU A 252 -5.42 16.75 -2.22
C GLU A 252 -4.82 15.36 -2.50
N VAL A 253 -3.52 15.33 -2.75
CA VAL A 253 -2.73 14.10 -2.83
C VAL A 253 -1.62 14.15 -1.80
N ILE A 254 -1.75 13.33 -0.76
CA ILE A 254 -0.83 13.25 0.36
C ILE A 254 0.20 12.15 0.06
N GLY A 255 1.41 12.54 -0.28
CA GLY A 255 2.53 11.62 -0.49
C GLY A 255 3.17 11.22 0.83
N ILE A 256 3.21 9.91 1.11
CA ILE A 256 3.84 9.39 2.34
C ILE A 256 5.24 8.89 2.01
N THR A 257 6.25 9.45 2.65
CA THR A 257 7.66 9.05 2.55
C THR A 257 8.27 8.84 3.93
N LYS A 258 9.24 7.94 4.05
CA LYS A 258 10.10 7.87 5.24
C LYS A 258 11.28 8.85 5.10
N ALA A 259 11.87 9.21 6.23
CA ALA A 259 13.11 9.98 6.27
C ALA A 259 14.34 9.21 5.73
N TYR A 260 14.15 7.95 5.38
CA TYR A 260 15.11 7.04 4.73
C TYR A 260 14.33 6.13 3.77
N SER A 261 15.00 5.19 3.10
CA SER A 261 14.33 4.30 2.15
C SER A 261 14.38 2.84 2.61
N THR A 262 13.34 2.09 2.28
CA THR A 262 13.33 0.62 2.46
C THR A 262 12.71 -0.07 1.27
N ARG A 263 13.11 -1.31 1.04
CA ARG A 263 12.52 -2.18 0.03
C ARG A 263 12.36 -3.59 0.53
N VAL A 264 11.23 -4.22 0.23
CA VAL A 264 10.99 -5.65 0.44
C VAL A 264 11.17 -6.37 -0.90
N GLY A 265 11.73 -7.58 -0.85
CA GLY A 265 11.95 -8.41 -2.04
C GLY A 265 13.13 -7.97 -2.89
N ASN A 266 13.16 -8.52 -4.08
CA ASN A 266 14.25 -8.33 -5.03
C ASN A 266 14.10 -7.02 -5.82
N GLY A 267 15.05 -6.76 -6.71
CA GLY A 267 15.03 -5.59 -7.58
C GLY A 267 16.00 -4.48 -7.16
N PRO A 268 16.20 -3.50 -8.03
CA PRO A 268 17.19 -2.46 -7.83
C PRO A 268 16.83 -1.53 -6.68
N PHE A 269 17.83 -1.12 -5.92
CA PHE A 269 17.71 -0.18 -4.81
C PHE A 269 19.01 0.63 -4.72
N PRO A 270 19.20 1.68 -5.54
CA PRO A 270 20.45 2.39 -5.66
C PRO A 270 20.98 2.95 -4.33
N SER A 271 20.10 3.47 -3.47
CA SER A 271 20.48 4.03 -2.18
C SER A 271 20.54 3.01 -1.04
N GLU A 272 20.50 1.70 -1.32
CA GLU A 272 20.67 0.66 -0.32
C GLU A 272 22.00 0.78 0.41
N ASP A 273 21.98 0.69 1.73
CA ASP A 273 23.18 0.67 2.55
C ASP A 273 23.42 -0.76 3.08
N THR A 274 24.43 -1.43 2.50
CA THR A 274 24.82 -2.80 2.88
C THR A 274 25.87 -2.85 3.99
N THR A 275 26.25 -1.68 4.54
CA THR A 275 27.15 -1.54 5.70
C THR A 275 26.39 -1.73 7.02
N PRO A 276 27.05 -1.73 8.18
CA PRO A 276 26.38 -1.77 9.48
C PRO A 276 25.32 -0.65 9.67
N MET A 277 25.38 0.44 8.91
CA MET A 277 24.39 1.51 8.95
C MET A 277 23.03 1.03 8.42
N GLY A 278 22.99 0.23 7.35
CA GLY A 278 21.74 -0.37 6.87
C GLY A 278 21.08 -1.29 7.92
N ASP A 279 21.90 -2.04 8.66
CA ASP A 279 21.43 -2.88 9.79
C ASP A 279 20.94 -2.02 10.97
N HIS A 280 21.62 -0.90 11.25
CA HIS A 280 21.17 0.07 12.24
C HIS A 280 19.79 0.65 11.88
N LEU A 281 19.60 1.13 10.66
CA LEU A 281 18.30 1.62 10.17
C LEU A 281 17.21 0.56 10.26
N ARG A 282 17.54 -0.69 9.91
CA ARG A 282 16.60 -1.82 10.01
C ARG A 282 16.17 -2.09 11.44
N THR A 283 17.13 -2.17 12.34
CA THR A 283 16.87 -2.51 13.75
C THR A 283 16.11 -1.38 14.45
N LYS A 284 16.61 -0.15 14.34
CA LYS A 284 16.00 1.02 14.97
C LYS A 284 14.62 1.35 14.38
N GLY A 285 14.48 1.20 13.07
CA GLY A 285 13.23 1.37 12.35
C GLY A 285 12.24 0.21 12.48
N ALA A 286 12.61 -0.89 13.15
CA ALA A 286 11.83 -2.14 13.19
C ALA A 286 11.38 -2.57 11.77
N GLU A 287 12.30 -2.51 10.80
CA GLU A 287 12.03 -2.75 9.40
C GLU A 287 11.96 -4.24 9.06
N PHE A 288 10.85 -4.86 9.50
CA PHE A 288 10.50 -6.25 9.22
C PHE A 288 9.08 -6.31 8.65
N GLY A 289 8.86 -7.22 7.71
CA GLY A 289 7.54 -7.41 7.11
C GLY A 289 6.48 -7.77 8.15
N THR A 290 5.35 -7.08 8.16
CA THR A 290 4.28 -7.31 9.14
C THR A 290 3.80 -8.75 9.14
N THR A 291 3.61 -9.33 7.95
CA THR A 291 3.11 -10.69 7.76
C THR A 291 4.24 -11.72 7.70
N THR A 292 5.25 -11.47 6.89
CA THR A 292 6.29 -12.47 6.57
C THR A 292 7.47 -12.44 7.54
N LYS A 293 7.57 -11.42 8.39
CA LYS A 293 8.73 -11.15 9.25
C LYS A 293 10.07 -11.06 8.52
N ARG A 294 10.07 -11.00 7.19
CA ARG A 294 11.28 -10.82 6.39
C ARG A 294 11.94 -9.48 6.72
N PRO A 295 13.28 -9.43 6.88
CA PRO A 295 13.98 -8.17 7.03
C PRO A 295 13.82 -7.35 5.75
N ARG A 296 13.58 -6.05 5.89
CA ARG A 296 13.60 -5.10 4.78
C ARG A 296 15.03 -4.68 4.49
N ARG A 297 15.35 -4.49 3.23
CA ARG A 297 16.55 -3.81 2.78
C ARG A 297 16.38 -2.33 3.15
N CYS A 298 17.40 -1.72 3.73
CA CYS A 298 17.37 -0.34 4.20
C CYS A 298 18.47 0.47 3.54
N GLY A 299 18.24 1.75 3.37
CA GLY A 299 19.22 2.67 2.81
C GLY A 299 18.81 4.12 2.99
N TRP A 300 19.59 5.02 2.45
CA TRP A 300 19.40 6.45 2.56
C TRP A 300 18.21 6.94 1.74
N LEU A 301 17.66 8.09 2.12
CA LEU A 301 16.59 8.72 1.34
C LEU A 301 17.06 8.98 -0.10
N ASP A 302 16.23 8.57 -1.06
CA ASP A 302 16.47 8.73 -2.49
C ASP A 302 15.57 9.84 -3.05
N LEU A 303 16.14 11.02 -3.26
CA LEU A 303 15.40 12.17 -3.79
C LEU A 303 15.09 12.05 -5.28
N VAL A 304 15.89 11.31 -6.04
CA VAL A 304 15.61 11.11 -7.47
C VAL A 304 14.31 10.31 -7.61
N ALA A 305 14.21 9.22 -6.86
CA ALA A 305 13.01 8.40 -6.80
C ALA A 305 11.82 9.16 -6.19
N LEU A 306 12.05 9.96 -5.15
CA LEU A 306 11.01 10.74 -4.48
C LEU A 306 10.42 11.84 -5.39
N LYS A 307 11.26 12.60 -6.11
CA LYS A 307 10.84 13.60 -7.10
C LYS A 307 9.97 12.97 -8.19
N TYR A 308 10.42 11.85 -8.73
CA TYR A 308 9.67 11.08 -9.73
C TYR A 308 8.28 10.65 -9.20
N ALA A 309 8.25 10.04 -8.02
CA ALA A 309 7.00 9.58 -7.42
C ALA A 309 6.04 10.73 -7.10
N CYS A 310 6.56 11.88 -6.63
CA CYS A 310 5.74 13.08 -6.39
C CYS A 310 5.14 13.62 -7.67
N ALA A 311 5.91 13.69 -8.75
CA ALA A 311 5.44 14.16 -10.05
C ALA A 311 4.36 13.24 -10.65
N LEU A 312 4.55 11.92 -10.59
CA LEU A 312 3.56 10.95 -11.08
C LEU A 312 2.22 11.05 -10.35
N ASN A 313 2.26 11.32 -9.05
CA ASN A 313 1.06 11.38 -8.23
C ASN A 313 0.42 12.77 -8.18
N GLY A 314 1.13 13.81 -8.64
CA GLY A 314 0.67 15.19 -8.44
C GLY A 314 0.56 15.53 -6.94
N CYS A 315 1.56 15.13 -6.12
CA CYS A 315 1.52 15.35 -4.68
C CYS A 315 1.36 16.84 -4.36
N THR A 316 0.34 17.16 -3.57
CA THR A 316 0.07 18.53 -3.10
C THR A 316 0.73 18.78 -1.74
N GLN A 317 0.94 17.73 -0.97
CA GLN A 317 1.60 17.77 0.32
C GLN A 317 2.27 16.43 0.64
N LEU A 318 3.24 16.47 1.56
CA LEU A 318 4.00 15.30 2.03
C LEU A 318 3.76 15.04 3.51
N ALA A 319 3.82 13.75 3.87
CA ALA A 319 4.01 13.29 5.24
C ALA A 319 5.36 12.57 5.35
N LEU A 320 6.25 13.11 6.17
CA LEU A 320 7.57 12.55 6.46
C LEU A 320 7.49 11.64 7.67
N MET A 321 7.74 10.37 7.46
CA MET A 321 7.60 9.33 8.48
C MET A 321 8.94 8.92 9.06
N LYS A 322 8.92 8.48 10.33
CA LYS A 322 10.06 7.84 11.00
C LYS A 322 11.32 8.72 11.06
N LEU A 323 11.15 10.01 11.36
CA LEU A 323 12.27 10.93 11.56
C LEU A 323 13.16 10.48 12.72
N ASP A 324 12.57 9.92 13.77
CA ASP A 324 13.17 9.36 14.98
C ASP A 324 14.18 8.24 14.72
N VAL A 325 14.07 7.55 13.60
CA VAL A 325 15.00 6.48 13.23
C VAL A 325 16.38 7.03 12.90
N LEU A 326 16.48 8.30 12.51
CA LEU A 326 17.75 8.97 12.21
C LEU A 326 18.40 9.63 13.45
N ASP A 327 17.75 9.62 14.61
CA ASP A 327 18.31 10.19 15.86
C ASP A 327 19.65 9.53 16.22
N GLY A 328 20.63 10.31 16.66
CA GLY A 328 21.96 9.85 17.07
C GLY A 328 22.87 9.40 15.92
N ILE A 329 22.51 9.67 14.66
CA ILE A 329 23.37 9.42 13.49
C ILE A 329 24.15 10.71 13.20
N ASP A 330 25.48 10.65 13.24
CA ASP A 330 26.35 11.84 13.05
C ASP A 330 26.25 12.44 11.64
N ALA A 331 26.18 11.58 10.62
CA ALA A 331 26.22 11.95 9.21
C ALA A 331 25.10 11.25 8.43
N ILE A 332 24.08 12.01 8.05
CA ILE A 332 22.92 11.53 7.31
C ILE A 332 23.13 11.80 5.82
N LYS A 333 23.04 10.76 5.00
CA LYS A 333 23.20 10.88 3.55
C LYS A 333 21.84 10.95 2.86
N VAL A 334 21.80 11.70 1.76
CA VAL A 334 20.64 11.81 0.86
C VAL A 334 21.12 11.59 -0.56
N CYS A 335 20.54 10.64 -1.27
CA CYS A 335 20.84 10.44 -2.69
C CYS A 335 20.17 11.55 -3.51
N VAL A 336 20.98 12.39 -4.15
CA VAL A 336 20.53 13.58 -4.91
C VAL A 336 20.61 13.39 -6.42
N ALA A 337 21.37 12.40 -6.88
CA ALA A 337 21.48 12.03 -8.28
C ALA A 337 22.00 10.58 -8.37
N TYR A 338 21.95 9.99 -9.55
CA TYR A 338 22.67 8.74 -9.84
C TYR A 338 23.85 9.02 -10.78
N GLU A 339 24.86 8.17 -10.70
CA GLU A 339 25.88 8.04 -11.72
C GLU A 339 25.68 6.70 -12.44
N ARG A 340 25.64 6.72 -13.76
CA ARG A 340 25.57 5.51 -14.58
C ARG A 340 26.46 5.67 -15.80
N LYS A 341 27.46 4.79 -15.93
CA LYS A 341 28.43 4.77 -17.03
C LYS A 341 29.18 6.10 -17.22
N GLY A 342 29.50 6.79 -16.13
CA GLY A 342 30.19 8.08 -16.13
C GLY A 342 29.27 9.29 -16.33
N GLU A 343 27.95 9.08 -16.51
CA GLU A 343 26.98 10.17 -16.67
C GLU A 343 26.20 10.38 -15.37
N ARG A 344 26.02 11.65 -15.00
CA ARG A 344 25.16 12.07 -13.88
C ARG A 344 23.70 12.13 -14.32
N LEU A 345 22.82 11.41 -13.63
CA LEU A 345 21.39 11.38 -13.87
C LEU A 345 20.65 12.05 -12.71
N GLU A 346 19.90 13.10 -13.00
CA GLU A 346 19.02 13.79 -12.03
C GLU A 346 17.56 13.37 -12.17
N ALA A 347 17.20 12.75 -13.27
CA ALA A 347 15.89 12.14 -13.52
C ALA A 347 15.91 10.64 -13.22
N PHE A 348 14.78 10.13 -12.75
CA PHE A 348 14.60 8.71 -12.46
C PHE A 348 14.55 7.91 -13.78
N PRO A 349 15.50 7.01 -14.05
CA PRO A 349 15.53 6.24 -15.28
C PRO A 349 14.55 5.07 -15.23
N SER A 350 14.08 4.61 -16.38
CA SER A 350 13.22 3.42 -16.49
C SER A 350 13.93 2.12 -16.06
N ASP A 351 15.26 2.08 -16.16
CA ASP A 351 16.10 1.00 -15.67
C ASP A 351 17.12 1.53 -14.66
N LEU A 352 17.06 1.00 -13.46
CA LEU A 352 17.98 1.34 -12.35
C LEU A 352 19.24 0.48 -12.30
N LYS A 353 19.40 -0.44 -13.26
CA LYS A 353 20.60 -1.27 -13.33
C LYS A 353 21.85 -0.39 -13.47
N ASP A 354 22.87 -0.73 -12.70
CA ASP A 354 24.16 -0.05 -12.66
C ASP A 354 24.08 1.44 -12.24
N CYS A 355 22.96 1.90 -11.69
CA CYS A 355 22.85 3.22 -11.09
C CYS A 355 23.52 3.24 -9.71
N MET A 356 24.53 4.07 -9.57
CA MET A 356 25.24 4.33 -8.31
C MET A 356 24.74 5.65 -7.70
N PRO A 357 24.43 5.70 -6.39
CA PRO A 357 23.92 6.91 -5.77
C PRO A 357 25.02 7.96 -5.59
N ILE A 358 24.72 9.21 -5.91
CA ILE A 358 25.51 10.38 -5.55
C ILE A 358 24.86 11.00 -4.31
N TYR A 359 25.62 11.11 -3.22
CA TYR A 359 25.12 11.56 -1.95
C TYR A 359 25.51 12.99 -1.62
N GLN A 360 24.57 13.72 -1.01
CA GLN A 360 24.82 14.88 -0.17
C GLN A 360 24.74 14.46 1.30
N THR A 361 25.65 14.94 2.14
CA THR A 361 25.72 14.60 3.56
C THR A 361 25.25 15.77 4.42
N PHE A 362 24.44 15.48 5.42
CA PHE A 362 23.92 16.40 6.42
C PHE A 362 24.47 16.03 7.79
N LYS A 363 24.66 17.02 8.64
CA LYS A 363 24.93 16.80 10.06
C LYS A 363 23.67 16.23 10.70
N GLY A 364 23.82 15.19 11.50
CA GLY A 364 22.72 14.58 12.20
C GLY A 364 22.23 15.38 13.41
N TRP A 365 21.31 14.80 14.15
CA TRP A 365 20.72 15.35 15.38
C TRP A 365 20.61 14.24 16.43
N GLU A 366 20.57 14.66 17.71
CA GLU A 366 20.53 13.70 18.81
C GLU A 366 19.16 13.10 19.03
N LYS A 367 18.09 13.95 18.98
CA LYS A 367 16.76 13.50 19.36
C LYS A 367 15.62 14.21 18.63
N SER A 368 14.76 13.43 17.98
CA SER A 368 13.48 13.89 17.47
C SER A 368 12.29 13.06 17.99
N VAL A 369 12.57 11.90 18.61
CA VAL A 369 11.53 10.99 19.14
C VAL A 369 10.58 11.70 20.10
N GLY A 370 9.24 11.60 19.82
CA GLY A 370 8.19 12.17 20.66
C GLY A 370 7.99 13.68 20.53
N VAL A 371 8.76 14.36 19.68
CA VAL A 371 8.57 15.79 19.40
C VAL A 371 7.27 16.02 18.66
N ARG A 372 6.48 17.02 19.09
CA ARG A 372 5.13 17.33 18.55
C ARG A 372 5.00 18.73 17.97
N LYS A 373 6.06 19.54 18.01
CA LYS A 373 6.12 20.88 17.40
C LYS A 373 7.39 21.04 16.59
N LEU A 374 7.30 21.71 15.44
CA LEU A 374 8.45 21.91 14.55
C LEU A 374 9.61 22.65 15.25
N ASP A 375 9.29 23.66 16.05
CA ASP A 375 10.29 24.49 16.72
C ASP A 375 11.08 23.74 17.80
N ASP A 376 10.52 22.64 18.33
CA ASP A 376 11.16 21.78 19.32
C ASP A 376 12.15 20.79 18.66
N LEU A 377 12.15 20.65 17.33
CA LEU A 377 13.16 19.88 16.59
C LEU A 377 14.50 20.62 16.57
N GLU A 378 15.59 19.87 16.66
CA GLU A 378 16.94 20.43 16.54
C GLU A 378 17.15 21.11 15.16
N PRO A 379 18.03 22.13 15.08
CA PRO A 379 18.28 22.88 13.84
C PRO A 379 18.65 21.99 12.64
N ASN A 380 19.47 20.96 12.85
CA ASN A 380 19.89 20.04 11.79
C ASN A 380 18.71 19.21 11.25
N ALA A 381 17.79 18.75 12.11
CA ALA A 381 16.58 18.04 11.70
C ALA A 381 15.67 18.95 10.85
N ARG A 382 15.54 20.23 11.27
CA ARG A 382 14.77 21.22 10.50
C ARG A 382 15.44 21.56 9.16
N GLU A 383 16.77 21.59 9.10
CA GLU A 383 17.55 21.79 7.86
C GLU A 383 17.31 20.64 6.88
N TYR A 384 17.36 19.38 7.38
CA TYR A 384 17.06 18.19 6.61
C TYR A 384 15.64 18.23 6.00
N ILE A 385 14.64 18.58 6.79
CA ILE A 385 13.25 18.73 6.35
C ILE A 385 13.11 19.80 5.27
N ARG A 386 13.69 20.99 5.49
CA ARG A 386 13.66 22.10 4.53
C ARG A 386 14.37 21.76 3.21
N PHE A 387 15.46 20.99 3.31
CA PHE A 387 16.16 20.52 2.12
C PHE A 387 15.27 19.60 1.27
N ILE A 388 14.61 18.61 1.88
CA ILE A 388 13.68 17.73 1.18
C ILE A 388 12.58 18.56 0.49
N GLU A 389 11.93 19.46 1.23
CA GLU A 389 10.87 20.34 0.66
C GLU A 389 11.37 21.14 -0.55
N LYS A 390 12.55 21.75 -0.42
CA LYS A 390 13.14 22.56 -1.48
C LYS A 390 13.42 21.74 -2.73
N GLU A 391 14.03 20.56 -2.55
CA GLU A 391 14.43 19.72 -3.66
C GLU A 391 13.24 19.04 -4.36
N VAL A 392 12.22 18.65 -3.60
CA VAL A 392 11.01 18.00 -4.15
C VAL A 392 10.00 19.03 -4.69
N GLY A 393 10.03 20.26 -4.17
CA GLY A 393 9.08 21.32 -4.54
C GLY A 393 7.68 21.13 -3.92
N VAL A 394 7.54 20.23 -2.95
CA VAL A 394 6.26 19.93 -2.27
C VAL A 394 6.43 20.11 -0.77
N LYS A 395 5.46 20.77 -0.11
CA LYS A 395 5.51 21.03 1.33
C LYS A 395 5.28 19.77 2.16
N ILE A 396 6.08 19.60 3.21
CA ILE A 396 5.86 18.60 4.24
C ILE A 396 4.88 19.20 5.25
N ARG A 397 3.69 18.62 5.36
CA ARG A 397 2.64 19.08 6.28
C ARG A 397 2.51 18.22 7.53
N LEU A 398 3.03 17.00 7.47
CA LEU A 398 2.97 16.06 8.58
C LEU A 398 4.37 15.45 8.79
N ILE A 399 4.81 15.36 10.06
CA ILE A 399 6.07 14.72 10.41
C ILE A 399 5.82 13.74 11.54
N SER A 400 6.11 12.47 11.32
CA SER A 400 6.01 11.42 12.34
C SER A 400 7.36 11.26 13.05
N THR A 401 7.33 11.38 14.37
CA THR A 401 8.50 11.32 15.25
C THR A 401 8.53 10.10 16.17
N SER A 402 7.57 9.19 16.04
CA SER A 402 7.54 7.87 16.69
C SER A 402 6.44 6.98 16.07
N PRO A 403 6.32 5.71 16.47
CA PRO A 403 5.18 4.86 16.07
C PRO A 403 3.82 5.31 16.62
N GLU A 404 3.79 6.04 17.72
CA GLU A 404 2.56 6.47 18.40
C GLU A 404 1.77 7.49 17.54
N ARG A 405 0.44 7.37 17.54
CA ARG A 405 -0.48 8.23 16.80
C ARG A 405 -0.25 9.72 17.10
N GLU A 406 -0.10 10.06 18.36
CA GLU A 406 -0.02 11.45 18.82
C GLU A 406 1.34 12.11 18.53
N ASP A 407 2.38 11.32 18.27
CA ASP A 407 3.71 11.82 17.96
C ASP A 407 3.80 12.15 16.46
N THR A 408 2.98 13.14 16.10
CA THR A 408 2.89 13.67 14.74
C THR A 408 2.81 15.19 14.79
N ILE A 409 3.75 15.88 14.14
CA ILE A 409 3.75 17.33 13.95
C ILE A 409 2.83 17.65 12.78
N PHE A 410 1.93 18.60 12.94
CA PHE A 410 1.10 19.19 11.89
C PHE A 410 1.57 20.61 11.60
N LEU A 411 1.79 20.96 10.30
CA LEU A 411 2.33 22.25 9.84
C LEU A 411 1.31 23.02 9.02
#